data_0970d5a34dafca5a1f6fe0365f117d39
#
_entry.id   0970d5a34dafca5a1f6fe0365f117d39
#
_cell.length_a   1.000
_cell.length_b   1.000
_cell.length_c   1.000
_cell.angle_alpha   90.00
_cell.angle_beta   90.00
_cell.angle_gamma   90.00
#
_symmetry.space_group_name_H-M   'P 1'
#
loop_
_entity.id
_entity.type
_entity.pdbx_description
1 polymer ?
#
loop_
_entity_poly.entity_id
_entity_poly.type
_entity_poly.pdbx_seq_one_letter_code
_entity_poly.pdbx_strand_id
1 'polypeptide(L)'
;MHILVCDDDAAFSAKVAEYAATYFEAHEIPVQATVCSDPEQVLAIPDLELYRIAFLDVDMPQVNGIALGGQLRHRNPDICLVYVSAYLAFALGGY
;
A
#
# COMPACT_ATOMS: atom_id res chain seq x y z
N MET A 1 -11.20 8.60 2.20
CA MET A 1 -9.80 8.64 1.72
C MET A 1 -9.44 7.29 1.12
N HIS A 2 -8.95 7.29 -0.10
CA HIS A 2 -8.53 6.07 -0.77
C HIS A 2 -7.09 5.74 -0.43
N ILE A 3 -6.85 4.51 0.02
CA ILE A 3 -5.50 3.99 0.26
C ILE A 3 -5.30 2.71 -0.54
N LEU A 4 -4.06 2.44 -0.88
CA LEU A 4 -3.65 1.27 -1.64
C LEU A 4 -2.69 0.45 -0.80
N VAL A 5 -2.85 -0.87 -0.84
CA VAL A 5 -1.88 -1.79 -0.25
C VAL A 5 -1.50 -2.80 -1.34
N CYS A 6 -0.22 -2.94 -1.60
CA CYS A 6 0.27 -3.92 -2.58
C CYS A 6 1.34 -4.79 -1.94
N ASP A 7 1.02 -6.08 -1.81
CA ASP A 7 1.89 -7.09 -1.21
C ASP A 7 1.42 -8.45 -1.71
N ASP A 8 2.34 -9.35 -2.03
CA ASP A 8 2.00 -10.70 -2.48
C ASP A 8 1.56 -11.61 -1.32
N ASP A 9 1.77 -11.21 -0.08
CA ASP A 9 1.26 -11.91 1.10
C ASP A 9 -0.11 -11.34 1.48
N ALA A 10 -1.17 -12.09 1.18
CA ALA A 10 -2.53 -11.64 1.40
C ALA A 10 -2.85 -11.39 2.88
N ALA A 11 -2.32 -12.21 3.78
CA ALA A 11 -2.56 -12.05 5.21
C ALA A 11 -1.89 -10.77 5.73
N PHE A 12 -0.69 -10.48 5.27
CA PHE A 12 0.03 -9.26 5.64
C PHE A 12 -0.65 -8.02 5.07
N SER A 13 -1.08 -8.07 3.81
CA SER A 13 -1.83 -6.98 3.18
C SER A 13 -3.10 -6.63 3.95
N ALA A 14 -3.83 -7.64 4.37
CA ALA A 14 -5.06 -7.44 5.13
C ALA A 14 -4.78 -6.75 6.46
N LYS A 15 -3.69 -7.11 7.13
CA LYS A 15 -3.30 -6.46 8.39
C LYS A 15 -2.91 -5.02 8.19
N VAL A 16 -2.13 -4.72 7.16
CA VAL A 16 -1.73 -3.34 6.85
C VAL A 16 -2.96 -2.49 6.57
N ALA A 17 -3.89 -2.99 5.75
CA ALA A 17 -5.13 -2.29 5.45
C ALA A 17 -5.96 -2.03 6.72
N GLU A 18 -6.05 -3.03 7.59
CA GLU A 18 -6.80 -2.91 8.84
C GLU A 18 -6.18 -1.87 9.78
N TYR A 19 -4.86 -1.92 9.97
CA TYR A 19 -4.19 -0.94 10.83
C TYR A 19 -4.33 0.48 10.29
N ALA A 20 -4.19 0.66 8.99
CA ALA A 20 -4.33 1.97 8.38
C ALA A 20 -5.76 2.50 8.54
N ALA A 21 -6.76 1.66 8.27
CA ALA A 21 -8.16 2.05 8.44
C ALA A 21 -8.47 2.40 9.89
N THR A 22 -8.02 1.59 10.84
CA THR A 22 -8.23 1.84 12.27
C THR A 22 -7.62 3.17 12.70
N TYR A 23 -6.39 3.44 12.25
CA TYR A 23 -5.70 4.69 12.59
C TYR A 23 -6.47 5.90 12.08
N PHE A 24 -6.82 5.90 10.78
CA PHE A 24 -7.46 7.07 10.19
C PHE A 24 -8.89 7.24 10.68
N GLU A 25 -9.62 6.15 10.90
CA GLU A 25 -10.99 6.24 11.41
C GLU A 25 -11.01 6.75 12.85
N ALA A 26 -9.98 6.46 13.65
CA ALA A 26 -9.83 7.04 14.97
C ALA A 26 -9.63 8.56 14.92
N HIS A 27 -9.16 9.08 13.78
CA HIS A 27 -9.03 10.51 13.54
C HIS A 27 -10.17 11.07 12.69
N GLU A 28 -11.28 10.34 12.63
CA GLU A 28 -12.51 10.76 11.92
C GLU A 28 -12.30 10.87 10.41
N ILE A 29 -11.39 10.08 9.84
CA ILE A 29 -11.15 10.01 8.41
C ILE A 29 -11.57 8.64 7.90
N PRO A 30 -12.72 8.52 7.20
CA PRO A 30 -13.14 7.23 6.64
C PRO A 30 -12.17 6.78 5.55
N VAL A 31 -11.87 5.49 5.53
CA VAL A 31 -10.89 4.91 4.61
C VAL A 31 -11.54 3.87 3.72
N GLN A 32 -11.20 3.94 2.43
CA GLN A 32 -11.50 2.90 1.45
C GLN A 32 -10.17 2.29 1.02
N ALA A 33 -9.92 1.05 1.43
CA ALA A 33 -8.67 0.36 1.14
C ALA A 33 -8.83 -0.54 -0.07
N THR A 34 -7.90 -0.44 -1.02
CA THR A 34 -7.79 -1.35 -2.15
C THR A 34 -6.54 -2.19 -1.93
N VAL A 35 -6.70 -3.50 -1.93
CA VAL A 35 -5.60 -4.45 -1.71
C VAL A 35 -5.29 -5.15 -3.02
N CYS A 36 -4.03 -5.08 -3.44
CA CYS A 36 -3.53 -5.72 -4.65
C CYS A 36 -2.44 -6.72 -4.28
N SER A 37 -2.36 -7.81 -5.03
CA SER A 37 -1.37 -8.85 -4.79
C SER A 37 -0.17 -8.76 -5.73
N ASP A 38 -0.25 -7.94 -6.78
CA ASP A 38 0.86 -7.75 -7.73
C ASP A 38 0.80 -6.35 -8.34
N PRO A 39 1.92 -5.90 -8.95
CA PRO A 39 2.00 -4.58 -9.55
C PRO A 39 1.04 -4.34 -10.71
N GLU A 40 0.70 -5.38 -11.47
CA GLU A 40 -0.21 -5.23 -12.60
C GLU A 40 -1.60 -4.81 -12.13
N GLN A 41 -2.06 -5.37 -11.01
CA GLN A 41 -3.34 -4.98 -10.43
C GLN A 41 -3.34 -3.50 -10.04
N VAL A 42 -2.23 -3.02 -9.49
CA VAL A 42 -2.09 -1.62 -9.09
C VAL A 42 -2.18 -0.72 -10.31
N LEU A 43 -1.40 -1.02 -11.35
CA LEU A 43 -1.34 -0.17 -12.53
C LEU A 43 -2.62 -0.22 -13.36
N ALA A 44 -3.47 -1.22 -13.14
CA ALA A 44 -4.77 -1.33 -13.78
C ALA A 44 -5.86 -0.48 -13.12
N ILE A 45 -5.58 0.11 -11.96
CA ILE A 45 -6.56 0.96 -11.27
C ILE A 45 -6.81 2.22 -12.10
N PRO A 46 -8.07 2.47 -12.52
CA PRO A 46 -8.33 3.59 -13.44
C PRO A 46 -8.28 4.96 -12.76
N ASP A 47 -8.55 5.03 -11.46
CA ASP A 47 -8.64 6.28 -10.70
C ASP A 47 -7.51 6.42 -9.67
N LEU A 48 -6.30 6.05 -10.07
CA LEU A 48 -5.12 6.09 -9.21
C LEU A 48 -4.83 7.46 -8.64
N GLU A 49 -5.23 8.51 -9.34
CA GLU A 49 -5.05 9.90 -8.91
C GLU A 49 -5.88 10.26 -7.68
N LEU A 50 -6.86 9.44 -7.32
CA LEU A 50 -7.67 9.67 -6.12
C LEU A 50 -7.03 9.08 -4.85
N TYR A 51 -6.01 8.27 -5.01
CA TYR A 51 -5.36 7.60 -3.89
C TYR A 51 -4.38 8.53 -3.20
N ARG A 52 -4.44 8.58 -1.87
CA ARG A 52 -3.61 9.48 -1.07
C ARG A 52 -2.37 8.79 -0.53
N ILE A 53 -2.45 7.49 -0.24
CA ILE A 53 -1.37 6.72 0.35
C ILE A 53 -1.29 5.37 -0.33
N ALA A 54 -0.07 4.91 -0.61
CA ALA A 54 0.18 3.56 -1.07
C ALA A 54 1.20 2.89 -0.14
N PHE A 55 0.81 1.75 0.41
CA PHE A 55 1.70 0.87 1.18
C PHE A 55 2.21 -0.20 0.24
N LEU A 56 3.50 -0.24 -0.01
CA LEU A 56 4.11 -1.10 -1.01
C LEU A 56 5.15 -2.01 -0.38
N ASP A 57 5.04 -3.31 -0.64
CA ASP A 57 6.07 -4.26 -0.26
C ASP A 57 7.31 -4.05 -1.13
N VAL A 58 8.48 -3.96 -0.50
CA VAL A 58 9.74 -3.77 -1.23
C VAL A 58 10.23 -5.06 -1.90
N ASP A 59 9.80 -6.22 -1.43
CA ASP A 59 10.33 -7.53 -1.84
C ASP A 59 9.31 -8.35 -2.63
N MET A 60 8.68 -7.77 -3.63
CA MET A 60 7.78 -8.51 -4.50
C MET A 60 8.56 -9.29 -5.58
N PRO A 61 8.10 -10.51 -5.96
CA PRO A 61 8.88 -11.37 -6.85
C PRO A 61 9.14 -10.81 -8.24
N GLN A 62 8.24 -10.01 -8.79
CA GLN A 62 8.31 -9.56 -10.18
C GLN A 62 8.86 -8.17 -10.34
N VAL A 63 8.49 -7.26 -9.44
CA VAL A 63 8.88 -5.86 -9.46
C VAL A 63 9.10 -5.45 -8.02
N ASN A 64 10.22 -4.81 -7.70
CA ASN A 64 10.38 -4.31 -6.35
C ASN A 64 9.46 -3.10 -6.12
N GLY A 65 9.06 -2.91 -4.85
CA GLY A 65 8.11 -1.86 -4.48
C GLY A 65 8.62 -0.46 -4.77
N ILE A 66 9.93 -0.26 -4.77
CA ILE A 66 10.52 1.06 -5.06
C ILE A 66 10.28 1.44 -6.52
N ALA A 67 10.46 0.50 -7.44
CA ALA A 67 10.18 0.75 -8.86
C ALA A 67 8.69 1.02 -9.10
N LEU A 68 7.83 0.24 -8.43
CA LEU A 68 6.39 0.46 -8.51
C LEU A 68 6.01 1.83 -7.96
N GLY A 69 6.62 2.24 -6.85
CA GLY A 69 6.40 3.57 -6.27
C GLY A 69 6.73 4.69 -7.23
N GLY A 70 7.81 4.55 -7.99
CA GLY A 70 8.18 5.52 -9.03
C GLY A 70 7.10 5.64 -10.11
N GLN A 71 6.54 4.51 -10.55
CA GLN A 71 5.46 4.50 -11.53
C GLN A 71 4.19 5.14 -10.96
N LEU A 72 3.86 4.87 -9.71
CA LEU A 72 2.71 5.49 -9.05
C LEU A 72 2.86 7.00 -8.95
N ARG A 73 4.04 7.46 -8.56
CA ARG A 73 4.30 8.89 -8.41
C ARG A 73 4.23 9.61 -9.77
N HIS A 74 4.58 8.92 -10.84
CA HIS A 74 4.45 9.50 -12.18
C HIS A 74 2.98 9.76 -12.52
N ARG A 75 2.08 8.85 -12.14
CA ARG A 75 0.63 9.00 -12.37
C ARG A 75 -0.05 9.88 -11.33
N ASN A 76 0.49 9.92 -10.12
CA ASN A 76 -0.08 10.66 -9.00
C ASN A 76 1.07 11.30 -8.20
N PRO A 77 1.53 12.51 -8.61
CA PRO A 77 2.71 13.14 -7.99
C PRO A 77 2.57 13.43 -6.49
N ASP A 78 1.34 13.55 -6.00
CA ASP A 78 1.09 13.89 -4.60
C ASP A 78 0.88 12.69 -3.70
N ILE A 79 0.98 11.47 -4.24
CA ILE A 79 0.74 10.27 -3.43
C ILE A 79 1.84 10.10 -2.37
N CYS A 80 1.42 9.74 -1.16
CA CYS A 80 2.35 9.38 -0.10
C CYS A 80 2.72 7.90 -0.25
N LEU A 81 3.99 7.61 -0.44
CA LEU A 81 4.47 6.24 -0.58
C LEU A 81 5.06 5.76 0.73
N VAL A 82 4.57 4.61 1.21
CA VAL A 82 5.08 3.97 2.42
C VAL A 82 5.59 2.60 2.01
N TYR A 83 6.89 2.39 2.15
CA TYR A 83 7.51 1.11 1.84
C TYR A 83 7.50 0.22 3.07
N VAL A 84 7.03 -1.01 2.90
CA VAL A 84 6.83 -1.94 3.99
C VAL A 84 7.65 -3.19 3.72
N SER A 85 8.24 -3.74 4.76
CA SER A 85 8.90 -5.04 4.69
C SER A 85 8.32 -5.92 5.78
N ALA A 86 7.77 -7.06 5.40
CA ALA A 86 7.24 -8.02 6.36
C ALA A 86 8.35 -8.51 7.30
N TYR A 87 9.55 -8.69 6.77
CA TYR A 87 10.70 -9.08 7.58
C TYR A 87 11.04 -8.02 8.63
N LEU A 88 11.10 -6.75 8.22
CA LEU A 88 11.44 -5.67 9.15
C LEU A 88 10.36 -5.51 10.22
N ALA A 89 9.11 -5.55 9.83
CA ALA A 89 8.00 -5.43 10.76
C ALA A 89 8.01 -6.58 11.78
N PHE A 90 8.28 -7.80 11.32
CA PHE A 90 8.39 -8.97 12.18
C PHE A 90 9.58 -8.82 13.15
N ALA A 91 10.74 -8.39 12.64
CA ALA A 91 11.94 -8.21 13.45
C ALA A 91 11.78 -7.16 14.54
N LEU A 92 10.95 -6.15 14.29
CA LEU A 92 10.66 -5.11 15.27
C LEU A 92 9.57 -5.51 16.24
N GLY A 93 8.97 -6.70 16.08
CA GLY A 93 7.87 -7.14 16.92
C GLY A 93 6.62 -6.29 16.73
N GLY A 94 6.43 -5.76 15.54
CA GLY A 94 5.38 -4.80 15.24
C GLY A 94 3.97 -5.38 15.22
N TYR A 95 3.85 -6.70 15.30
CA TYR A 95 2.55 -7.38 15.41
C TYR A 95 2.73 -8.85 15.75
#